data_de35ec2297eff6e3738bb5e13763806e
#
_entry.id   de35ec2297eff6e3738bb5e13763806e
#
_cell.length_a   1.000
_cell.length_b   1.000
_cell.length_c   1.000
_cell.angle_alpha   90.00
_cell.angle_beta   90.00
_cell.angle_gamma   90.00
#
_symmetry.space_group_name_H-M   'P 1'
#
loop_
_entity.id
_entity.type
_entity.pdbx_description
1 polymer ?
#
loop_
_entity_poly.entity_id
_entity_poly.type
_entity_poly.pdbx_seq_one_letter_code
_entity_poly.pdbx_strand_id
1 'polypeptide(L)'
;ENPAQLDPQLNTETISGNVLGHLIEGLTTLGQDGNPIPGVAESWTTEGNVWTFKLRKDSKWHNGDSVVAGDFLAAWERALNPKVASEYSYIMYSIKGAEDYNQGKSTDFSTVGVKAPDDYTLVVELKEPVAYFASLVSFYTFAPQNQKFFEEHKDSYATSSETFMGNGPYKLVSWDFENKIVLEKVDTYWNKDSIKIDTIEMVMI
;
A
#
# COMPACT_ATOMS: atom_id res chain seq x y z
N GLU A 1 13.31 10.06 -16.68
CA GLU A 1 13.34 8.57 -16.65
C GLU A 1 11.93 8.03 -16.45
N ASN A 2 11.63 6.88 -17.05
CA ASN A 2 10.36 6.17 -16.90
C ASN A 2 10.37 5.27 -15.67
N PRO A 3 9.26 5.15 -14.93
CA PRO A 3 9.10 4.04 -14.00
C PRO A 3 9.06 2.73 -14.77
N ALA A 4 9.81 1.74 -14.31
CA ALA A 4 9.82 0.42 -14.93
C ALA A 4 8.52 -0.34 -14.68
N GLN A 5 7.91 -0.10 -13.51
CA GLN A 5 6.64 -0.69 -13.09
C GLN A 5 6.11 0.09 -11.86
N LEU A 6 4.82 -0.06 -11.58
CA LEU A 6 4.15 0.63 -10.46
C LEU A 6 3.57 -0.34 -9.42
N ASP A 7 4.11 -1.55 -9.32
CA ASP A 7 3.72 -2.50 -8.29
C ASP A 7 4.30 -2.09 -6.93
N PRO A 8 3.47 -1.69 -5.95
CA PRO A 8 3.96 -1.19 -4.67
C PRO A 8 4.81 -2.20 -3.90
N GLN A 9 4.48 -3.49 -3.99
CA GLN A 9 5.20 -4.54 -3.27
C GLN A 9 6.55 -4.90 -3.90
N LEU A 10 6.74 -4.58 -5.18
CA LEU A 10 8.00 -4.88 -5.92
C LEU A 10 8.84 -3.64 -6.21
N ASN A 11 8.31 -2.45 -5.96
CA ASN A 11 9.02 -1.21 -6.28
C ASN A 11 10.26 -1.02 -5.40
N THR A 12 11.37 -0.67 -6.07
CA THR A 12 12.64 -0.26 -5.44
C THR A 12 13.15 1.07 -5.99
N GLU A 13 12.43 1.64 -6.97
CA GLU A 13 12.84 2.86 -7.68
C GLU A 13 12.21 4.11 -7.06
N THR A 14 13.00 5.16 -6.90
CA THR A 14 12.53 6.45 -6.41
C THR A 14 11.49 7.07 -7.34
N ILE A 15 11.67 6.93 -8.67
CA ILE A 15 10.75 7.49 -9.67
C ILE A 15 9.37 6.85 -9.55
N SER A 16 9.32 5.51 -9.56
CA SER A 16 8.06 4.77 -9.33
C SER A 16 7.44 5.11 -7.98
N GLY A 17 8.27 5.25 -6.93
CA GLY A 17 7.83 5.66 -5.59
C GLY A 17 7.17 7.04 -5.57
N ASN A 18 7.71 8.01 -6.32
CA ASN A 18 7.11 9.35 -6.45
C ASN A 18 5.74 9.30 -7.14
N VAL A 19 5.61 8.50 -8.19
CA VAL A 19 4.31 8.30 -8.86
C VAL A 19 3.32 7.61 -7.92
N LEU A 20 3.75 6.53 -7.27
CA LEU A 20 2.93 5.77 -6.31
C LEU A 20 2.43 6.63 -5.15
N GLY A 21 3.23 7.60 -4.69
CA GLY A 21 2.85 8.52 -3.62
C GLY A 21 1.57 9.34 -3.90
N HIS A 22 1.18 9.48 -5.16
CA HIS A 22 -0.07 10.13 -5.57
C HIS A 22 -1.22 9.15 -5.81
N LEU A 23 -0.90 7.89 -6.13
CA LEU A 23 -1.86 6.89 -6.60
C LEU A 23 -2.40 5.97 -5.51
N ILE A 24 -1.63 5.77 -4.43
CA ILE A 24 -1.95 4.84 -3.35
C ILE A 24 -1.93 5.53 -1.99
N GLU A 25 -2.66 4.95 -1.05
CA GLU A 25 -2.66 5.37 0.35
C GLU A 25 -2.52 4.14 1.26
N GLY A 26 -1.57 4.20 2.19
CA GLY A 26 -1.37 3.17 3.21
C GLY A 26 -2.31 3.31 4.40
N LEU A 27 -2.05 2.54 5.44
CA LEU A 27 -2.75 2.69 6.73
C LEU A 27 -2.59 4.11 7.28
N THR A 28 -1.38 4.64 7.18
CA THR A 28 -1.02 6.01 7.52
C THR A 28 -0.41 6.71 6.32
N THR A 29 -0.36 8.03 6.37
CA THR A 29 0.46 8.87 5.50
C THR A 29 1.38 9.74 6.38
N LEU A 30 2.35 10.42 5.77
CA LEU A 30 3.19 11.36 6.51
C LEU A 30 2.65 12.78 6.33
N GLY A 31 2.48 13.47 7.46
CA GLY A 31 2.17 14.90 7.47
C GLY A 31 3.35 15.76 7.03
N GLN A 32 3.14 17.06 6.91
CA GLN A 32 4.18 18.02 6.52
C GLN A 32 5.37 18.07 7.50
N ASP A 33 5.12 17.70 8.74
CA ASP A 33 6.14 17.60 9.81
C ASP A 33 6.84 16.24 9.86
N GLY A 34 6.52 15.34 8.93
CA GLY A 34 7.05 13.98 8.86
C GLY A 34 6.44 13.00 9.86
N ASN A 35 5.46 13.42 10.66
CA ASN A 35 4.76 12.53 11.57
C ASN A 35 3.66 11.75 10.88
N PRO A 36 3.36 10.51 11.33
CA PRO A 36 2.27 9.73 10.76
C PRO A 36 0.91 10.34 11.08
N ILE A 37 0.08 10.46 10.07
CA ILE A 37 -1.31 10.94 10.15
C ILE A 37 -2.25 9.89 9.55
N PRO A 38 -3.57 9.94 9.87
CA PRO A 38 -4.54 9.01 9.31
C PRO A 38 -4.53 8.95 7.78
N GLY A 39 -4.48 7.72 7.26
CA GLY A 39 -4.70 7.39 5.86
C GLY A 39 -5.96 6.53 5.75
N VAL A 40 -5.82 5.28 5.26
CA VAL A 40 -6.92 4.30 5.27
C VAL A 40 -7.34 3.96 6.70
N ALA A 41 -6.39 3.92 7.64
CA ALA A 41 -6.73 3.85 9.07
C ALA A 41 -7.14 5.25 9.58
N GLU A 42 -8.34 5.36 10.13
CA GLU A 42 -8.80 6.59 10.79
C GLU A 42 -8.18 6.77 12.17
N SER A 43 -7.79 5.67 12.81
CA SER A 43 -7.13 5.65 14.14
C SER A 43 -6.39 4.34 14.36
N TRP A 44 -5.49 4.36 15.35
CA TRP A 44 -4.79 3.16 15.82
C TRP A 44 -4.49 3.26 17.29
N THR A 45 -4.36 2.10 17.92
CA THR A 45 -3.97 1.96 19.33
C THR A 45 -2.85 0.94 19.45
N THR A 46 -2.07 1.04 20.52
CA THR A 46 -1.01 0.09 20.83
C THR A 46 -1.21 -0.44 22.25
N GLU A 47 -1.01 -1.74 22.40
CA GLU A 47 -0.92 -2.41 23.69
C GLU A 47 0.30 -3.32 23.66
N GLY A 48 1.40 -2.88 24.31
CA GLY A 48 2.69 -3.52 24.21
C GLY A 48 3.22 -3.52 22.77
N ASN A 49 3.38 -4.70 22.19
CA ASN A 49 3.81 -4.90 20.81
C ASN A 49 2.66 -5.18 19.82
N VAL A 50 1.40 -5.02 20.27
CA VAL A 50 0.22 -5.23 19.43
C VAL A 50 -0.36 -3.88 19.00
N TRP A 51 -0.47 -3.70 17.69
CA TRP A 51 -1.08 -2.55 17.04
C TRP A 51 -2.46 -2.93 16.50
N THR A 52 -3.46 -2.10 16.78
CA THR A 52 -4.80 -2.26 16.22
C THR A 52 -5.15 -1.02 15.40
N PHE A 53 -5.32 -1.22 14.10
CA PHE A 53 -5.72 -0.17 13.15
C PHE A 53 -7.21 -0.28 12.88
N LYS A 54 -7.93 0.83 13.08
CA LYS A 54 -9.33 0.95 12.67
C LYS A 54 -9.40 1.62 11.31
N LEU A 55 -9.91 0.90 10.32
CA LEU A 55 -10.02 1.40 8.96
C LEU A 55 -11.29 2.24 8.79
N ARG A 56 -11.18 3.31 8.00
CA ARG A 56 -12.33 4.11 7.58
C ARG A 56 -13.21 3.33 6.62
N LYS A 57 -14.50 3.57 6.67
CA LYS A 57 -15.47 2.90 5.79
C LYS A 57 -15.68 3.62 4.46
N ASP A 58 -15.13 4.82 4.32
CA ASP A 58 -15.26 5.68 3.13
C ASP A 58 -14.01 5.68 2.23
N SER A 59 -13.00 4.86 2.54
CA SER A 59 -11.87 4.64 1.63
C SER A 59 -12.28 3.72 0.48
N LYS A 60 -12.00 4.19 -0.75
CA LYS A 60 -12.38 3.49 -1.99
C LYS A 60 -11.19 3.25 -2.91
N TRP A 61 -11.20 2.11 -3.55
CA TRP A 61 -10.41 1.87 -4.75
C TRP A 61 -10.94 2.73 -5.92
N HIS A 62 -10.10 3.00 -6.91
CA HIS A 62 -10.48 3.85 -8.05
C HIS A 62 -11.61 3.26 -8.90
N ASN A 63 -11.89 1.96 -8.78
CA ASN A 63 -13.05 1.30 -9.39
C ASN A 63 -14.34 1.37 -8.54
N GLY A 64 -14.30 1.99 -7.35
CA GLY A 64 -15.42 2.11 -6.43
C GLY A 64 -15.54 1.03 -5.37
N ASP A 65 -14.75 -0.02 -5.42
CA ASP A 65 -14.68 -1.04 -4.36
C ASP A 65 -14.25 -0.42 -3.03
N SER A 66 -14.77 -0.91 -1.92
CA SER A 66 -14.30 -0.51 -0.59
C SER A 66 -12.90 -1.07 -0.31
N VAL A 67 -12.04 -0.24 0.28
CA VAL A 67 -10.75 -0.70 0.81
C VAL A 67 -11.00 -1.37 2.16
N VAL A 68 -10.60 -2.62 2.30
CA VAL A 68 -10.85 -3.44 3.49
C VAL A 68 -9.56 -4.01 4.07
N ALA A 69 -9.62 -4.47 5.31
CA ALA A 69 -8.44 -5.03 6.00
C ALA A 69 -7.84 -6.24 5.27
N GLY A 70 -8.66 -7.04 4.61
CA GLY A 70 -8.21 -8.15 3.77
C GLY A 70 -7.29 -7.73 2.61
N ASP A 71 -7.44 -6.50 2.10
CA ASP A 71 -6.58 -5.96 1.04
C ASP A 71 -5.15 -5.72 1.54
N PHE A 72 -4.99 -5.32 2.79
CA PHE A 72 -3.67 -5.21 3.46
C PHE A 72 -3.09 -6.59 3.74
N LEU A 73 -3.89 -7.51 4.24
CA LEU A 73 -3.47 -8.87 4.54
C LEU A 73 -2.92 -9.56 3.28
N ALA A 74 -3.64 -9.50 2.17
CA ALA A 74 -3.24 -10.07 0.89
C ALA A 74 -1.95 -9.42 0.34
N ALA A 75 -1.84 -8.09 0.43
CA ALA A 75 -0.66 -7.35 -0.01
C ALA A 75 0.59 -7.73 0.79
N TRP A 76 0.46 -7.86 2.11
CA TRP A 76 1.59 -8.19 2.99
C TRP A 76 2.00 -9.65 2.86
N GLU A 77 1.05 -10.56 2.69
CA GLU A 77 1.35 -11.97 2.36
C GLU A 77 2.15 -12.05 1.05
N ARG A 78 1.71 -11.31 0.03
CA ARG A 78 2.42 -11.27 -1.26
C ARG A 78 3.83 -10.70 -1.12
N ALA A 79 4.00 -9.57 -0.42
CA ALA A 79 5.30 -8.96 -0.20
C ALA A 79 6.27 -9.89 0.56
N LEU A 80 5.75 -10.68 1.50
CA LEU A 80 6.54 -11.62 2.30
C LEU A 80 6.73 -12.98 1.63
N ASN A 81 5.97 -13.30 0.58
CA ASN A 81 6.10 -14.59 -0.10
C ASN A 81 7.47 -14.70 -0.79
N PRO A 82 8.30 -15.68 -0.42
CA PRO A 82 9.65 -15.81 -0.99
C PRO A 82 9.67 -15.99 -2.50
N LYS A 83 8.60 -16.52 -3.11
CA LYS A 83 8.48 -16.69 -4.56
C LYS A 83 8.25 -15.37 -5.31
N VAL A 84 7.75 -14.35 -4.63
CA VAL A 84 7.53 -13.01 -5.19
C VAL A 84 8.83 -12.21 -5.22
N ALA A 85 9.76 -12.53 -4.31
CA ALA A 85 11.09 -11.93 -4.23
C ALA A 85 11.08 -10.40 -4.09
N SER A 86 10.14 -9.87 -3.28
CA SER A 86 10.11 -8.44 -2.96
C SER A 86 11.38 -8.04 -2.23
N GLU A 87 12.16 -7.12 -2.80
CA GLU A 87 13.44 -6.70 -2.23
C GLU A 87 13.27 -5.97 -0.90
N TYR A 88 12.18 -5.24 -0.72
CA TYR A 88 11.89 -4.51 0.53
C TYR A 88 11.08 -5.32 1.55
N SER A 89 10.90 -6.62 1.35
CA SER A 89 10.22 -7.49 2.33
C SER A 89 10.82 -7.40 3.74
N TYR A 90 12.13 -7.17 3.85
CA TYR A 90 12.84 -7.08 5.14
C TYR A 90 12.34 -5.95 6.05
N ILE A 91 11.74 -4.88 5.50
CA ILE A 91 11.18 -3.81 6.33
C ILE A 91 9.96 -4.27 7.16
N MET A 92 9.36 -5.40 6.78
CA MET A 92 8.27 -6.04 7.51
C MET A 92 8.74 -6.99 8.62
N TYR A 93 10.04 -7.19 8.79
CA TYR A 93 10.57 -8.20 9.72
C TYR A 93 10.37 -7.87 11.20
N SER A 94 9.95 -6.64 11.52
CA SER A 94 9.46 -6.30 12.85
C SER A 94 8.15 -7.03 13.22
N ILE A 95 7.39 -7.48 12.22
CA ILE A 95 6.17 -8.26 12.41
C ILE A 95 6.55 -9.68 12.82
N LYS A 96 5.93 -10.18 13.88
CA LYS A 96 6.16 -11.54 14.40
C LYS A 96 5.96 -12.58 13.29
N GLY A 97 6.93 -13.47 13.11
CA GLY A 97 6.88 -14.56 12.13
C GLY A 97 7.11 -14.13 10.66
N ALA A 98 7.20 -12.83 10.35
CA ALA A 98 7.36 -12.34 8.99
C ALA A 98 8.68 -12.80 8.36
N GLU A 99 9.78 -12.68 9.10
CA GLU A 99 11.10 -13.09 8.62
C GLU A 99 11.17 -14.60 8.33
N ASP A 100 10.67 -15.45 9.23
CA ASP A 100 10.66 -16.90 9.04
C ASP A 100 9.80 -17.32 7.84
N TYR A 101 8.66 -16.65 7.64
CA TYR A 101 7.82 -16.88 6.47
C TYR A 101 8.54 -16.45 5.17
N ASN A 102 9.13 -15.26 5.16
CA ASN A 102 9.84 -14.74 3.98
C ASN A 102 11.10 -15.56 3.64
N GLN A 103 11.78 -16.11 4.63
CA GLN A 103 12.94 -16.98 4.43
C GLN A 103 12.57 -18.46 4.12
N GLY A 104 11.29 -18.78 4.04
CA GLY A 104 10.80 -20.13 3.75
C GLY A 104 10.97 -21.13 4.90
N LYS A 105 11.26 -20.68 6.12
CA LYS A 105 11.30 -21.52 7.32
C LYS A 105 9.89 -21.92 7.77
N SER A 106 8.90 -21.08 7.49
CA SER A 106 7.47 -21.38 7.61
C SER A 106 6.81 -21.15 6.27
N THR A 107 5.88 -22.02 5.89
CA THR A 107 5.04 -21.90 4.69
C THR A 107 3.61 -21.49 5.01
N ASP A 108 3.28 -21.37 6.30
CA ASP A 108 1.96 -21.01 6.79
C ASP A 108 1.92 -19.53 7.18
N PHE A 109 1.26 -18.70 6.36
CA PHE A 109 1.11 -17.26 6.61
C PHE A 109 0.32 -16.96 7.89
N SER A 110 -0.51 -17.89 8.38
CA SER A 110 -1.22 -17.72 9.65
C SER A 110 -0.29 -17.57 10.87
N THR A 111 0.99 -17.95 10.74
CA THR A 111 2.03 -17.76 11.77
C THR A 111 2.57 -16.31 11.80
N VAL A 112 2.30 -15.53 10.77
CA VAL A 112 2.68 -14.11 10.72
C VAL A 112 1.70 -13.29 11.56
N GLY A 113 2.23 -12.38 12.35
CA GLY A 113 1.47 -11.58 13.32
C GLY A 113 0.61 -10.49 12.71
N VAL A 114 -0.13 -10.78 11.64
CA VAL A 114 -1.10 -9.87 11.05
C VAL A 114 -2.43 -10.57 10.85
N LYS A 115 -3.53 -9.93 11.26
CA LYS A 115 -4.88 -10.48 11.19
C LYS A 115 -5.90 -9.42 10.82
N ALA A 116 -6.92 -9.82 10.08
CA ALA A 116 -8.09 -9.03 9.75
C ALA A 116 -9.34 -9.68 10.38
N PRO A 117 -9.65 -9.39 11.67
CA PRO A 117 -10.79 -10.00 12.35
C PRO A 117 -12.13 -9.59 11.74
N ASP A 118 -12.20 -8.44 11.09
CA ASP A 118 -13.31 -7.95 10.27
C ASP A 118 -12.79 -7.05 9.15
N ASP A 119 -13.68 -6.57 8.28
CA ASP A 119 -13.31 -5.78 7.10
C ASP A 119 -12.62 -4.44 7.43
N TYR A 120 -12.79 -3.92 8.65
CA TYR A 120 -12.32 -2.59 9.03
C TYR A 120 -11.41 -2.58 10.26
N THR A 121 -10.87 -3.74 10.61
CA THR A 121 -9.91 -3.88 11.70
C THR A 121 -8.70 -4.69 11.23
N LEU A 122 -7.51 -4.12 11.38
CA LEU A 122 -6.25 -4.80 11.13
C LEU A 122 -5.44 -4.85 12.43
N VAL A 123 -5.07 -6.04 12.87
CA VAL A 123 -4.29 -6.27 14.09
C VAL A 123 -2.91 -6.76 13.70
N VAL A 124 -1.88 -6.09 14.20
CA VAL A 124 -0.47 -6.41 13.92
C VAL A 124 0.27 -6.65 15.22
N GLU A 125 0.82 -7.85 15.40
CA GLU A 125 1.70 -8.21 16.51
C GLU A 125 3.16 -8.13 16.06
N LEU A 126 3.93 -7.27 16.70
CA LEU A 126 5.36 -7.12 16.44
C LEU A 126 6.18 -8.09 17.32
N LYS A 127 7.42 -8.39 16.93
CA LYS A 127 8.37 -9.18 17.76
C LYS A 127 8.68 -8.47 19.07
N GLU A 128 8.79 -7.14 19.00
CA GLU A 128 9.11 -6.25 20.10
C GLU A 128 8.44 -4.88 19.84
N PRO A 129 8.29 -4.01 20.83
CA PRO A 129 7.74 -2.69 20.62
C PRO A 129 8.60 -1.86 19.66
N VAL A 130 7.98 -1.31 18.61
CA VAL A 130 8.61 -0.45 17.62
C VAL A 130 7.86 0.89 17.57
N ALA A 131 8.43 1.92 18.15
CA ALA A 131 7.76 3.22 18.31
C ALA A 131 7.43 3.91 16.97
N TYR A 132 8.23 3.66 15.92
CA TYR A 132 8.04 4.24 14.59
C TYR A 132 7.19 3.40 13.65
N PHE A 133 6.51 2.35 14.12
CA PHE A 133 5.74 1.46 13.26
C PHE A 133 4.63 2.19 12.49
N ALA A 134 3.97 3.18 13.12
CA ALA A 134 2.97 4.00 12.44
C ALA A 134 3.54 4.79 11.25
N SER A 135 4.79 5.23 11.33
CA SER A 135 5.47 5.86 10.18
C SER A 135 5.90 4.82 9.14
N LEU A 136 6.33 3.64 9.57
CA LEU A 136 6.79 2.58 8.69
C LEU A 136 5.67 2.09 7.74
N VAL A 137 4.45 1.94 8.24
CA VAL A 137 3.30 1.47 7.45
C VAL A 137 2.77 2.49 6.44
N SER A 138 3.35 3.70 6.39
CA SER A 138 3.11 4.67 5.30
C SER A 138 3.92 4.36 4.04
N PHE A 139 4.93 3.51 4.14
CA PHE A 139 5.79 3.16 3.01
C PHE A 139 5.04 2.25 2.01
N TYR A 140 5.24 2.47 0.72
CA TYR A 140 4.45 1.84 -0.34
C TYR A 140 4.45 0.30 -0.32
N THR A 141 5.49 -0.35 0.19
CA THR A 141 5.52 -1.82 0.33
C THR A 141 4.42 -2.35 1.25
N PHE A 142 3.97 -1.53 2.23
CA PHE A 142 2.84 -1.84 3.12
C PHE A 142 1.47 -1.43 2.56
N ALA A 143 1.41 -0.85 1.35
CA ALA A 143 0.14 -0.43 0.75
C ALA A 143 -0.80 -1.63 0.52
N PRO A 144 -2.12 -1.40 0.53
CA PRO A 144 -3.08 -2.46 0.24
C PRO A 144 -3.06 -2.84 -1.24
N GLN A 145 -3.60 -4.01 -1.55
CA GLN A 145 -3.80 -4.50 -2.91
C GLN A 145 -5.26 -4.91 -3.09
N ASN A 146 -5.92 -4.40 -4.15
CA ASN A 146 -7.23 -4.91 -4.53
C ASN A 146 -7.05 -6.33 -5.08
N GLN A 147 -7.39 -7.31 -4.27
CA GLN A 147 -7.10 -8.71 -4.58
C GLN A 147 -7.83 -9.19 -5.84
N LYS A 148 -9.09 -8.79 -6.02
CA LYS A 148 -9.87 -9.16 -7.20
C LYS A 148 -9.22 -8.61 -8.47
N PHE A 149 -8.86 -7.34 -8.48
CA PHE A 149 -8.18 -6.70 -9.61
C PHE A 149 -6.82 -7.35 -9.90
N PHE A 150 -6.05 -7.65 -8.86
CA PHE A 150 -4.78 -8.36 -8.99
C PHE A 150 -4.95 -9.74 -9.64
N GLU A 151 -5.92 -10.54 -9.18
CA GLU A 151 -6.18 -11.86 -9.73
C GLU A 151 -6.59 -11.83 -11.22
N GLU A 152 -7.29 -10.78 -11.64
CA GLU A 152 -7.69 -10.55 -13.03
C GLU A 152 -6.50 -10.19 -13.95
N HIS A 153 -5.45 -9.56 -13.41
CA HIS A 153 -4.34 -9.01 -14.21
C HIS A 153 -2.97 -9.68 -13.96
N LYS A 154 -2.81 -10.41 -12.86
CA LYS A 154 -1.59 -11.17 -12.46
C LYS A 154 -0.27 -10.72 -13.11
N ASP A 155 0.07 -11.31 -14.26
CA ASP A 155 1.35 -11.12 -14.94
C ASP A 155 1.53 -9.70 -15.54
N SER A 156 0.43 -8.99 -15.80
CA SER A 156 0.44 -7.62 -16.32
C SER A 156 0.15 -6.56 -15.26
N TYR A 157 -0.05 -6.97 -14.00
CA TYR A 157 -0.40 -6.06 -12.91
C TYR A 157 0.61 -4.91 -12.79
N ALA A 158 0.10 -3.68 -12.76
CA ALA A 158 0.85 -2.45 -12.57
C ALA A 158 1.93 -2.16 -13.63
N THR A 159 1.74 -2.67 -14.86
CA THR A 159 2.63 -2.39 -16.00
C THR A 159 2.05 -1.42 -17.02
N SER A 160 0.80 -1.04 -16.87
CA SER A 160 0.10 -0.03 -17.70
C SER A 160 -0.99 0.67 -16.90
N SER A 161 -1.60 1.72 -17.47
CA SER A 161 -2.72 2.42 -16.83
C SER A 161 -3.95 1.51 -16.65
N GLU A 162 -4.19 0.59 -17.57
CA GLU A 162 -5.32 -0.35 -17.51
C GLU A 162 -5.13 -1.46 -16.47
N THR A 163 -3.89 -1.77 -16.13
CA THR A 163 -3.54 -2.87 -15.21
C THR A 163 -3.10 -2.39 -13.83
N PHE A 164 -3.28 -1.10 -13.54
CA PHE A 164 -3.00 -0.50 -12.24
C PHE A 164 -4.29 -0.16 -11.50
N MET A 165 -4.36 -0.44 -10.20
CA MET A 165 -5.46 -0.07 -9.33
C MET A 165 -4.91 0.61 -8.07
N GLY A 166 -5.29 1.87 -7.87
CA GLY A 166 -4.92 2.64 -6.69
C GLY A 166 -6.13 2.96 -5.80
N ASN A 167 -5.83 3.48 -4.63
CA ASN A 167 -6.79 3.95 -3.61
C ASN A 167 -6.44 5.35 -3.09
N GLY A 168 -5.51 6.04 -3.72
CA GLY A 168 -5.04 7.35 -3.33
C GLY A 168 -5.85 8.51 -3.94
N PRO A 169 -5.40 9.76 -3.73
CA PRO A 169 -6.09 10.96 -4.18
C PRO A 169 -6.15 11.14 -5.70
N TYR A 170 -5.26 10.50 -6.43
CA TYR A 170 -5.20 10.56 -7.90
C TYR A 170 -5.29 9.16 -8.51
N LYS A 171 -5.90 9.07 -9.69
CA LYS A 171 -5.90 7.87 -10.54
C LYS A 171 -4.92 8.04 -11.71
N LEU A 172 -4.36 6.93 -12.16
CA LEU A 172 -3.51 6.86 -13.34
C LEU A 172 -4.38 6.87 -14.59
N VAL A 173 -4.35 7.96 -15.35
CA VAL A 173 -5.14 8.12 -16.57
C VAL A 173 -4.41 7.60 -17.79
N SER A 174 -3.12 7.96 -17.91
CA SER A 174 -2.27 7.48 -18.98
C SER A 174 -0.83 7.33 -18.52
N TRP A 175 -0.17 6.38 -19.11
CA TRP A 175 1.26 6.14 -18.94
C TRP A 175 1.86 5.91 -20.32
N ASP A 176 2.29 7.01 -20.92
CA ASP A 176 2.95 7.00 -22.22
C ASP A 176 4.46 6.93 -22.00
N PHE A 177 5.00 5.74 -22.24
CA PHE A 177 6.41 5.44 -22.03
C PHE A 177 7.29 6.39 -22.83
N GLU A 178 8.33 6.94 -22.20
CA GLU A 178 9.24 7.94 -22.78
C GLU A 178 8.64 9.34 -23.05
N ASN A 179 7.38 9.58 -22.72
CA ASN A 179 6.72 10.86 -22.91
C ASN A 179 6.22 11.43 -21.59
N LYS A 180 5.09 10.96 -21.09
CA LYS A 180 4.53 11.46 -19.83
C LYS A 180 3.56 10.48 -19.15
N ILE A 181 3.42 10.70 -17.84
CA ILE A 181 2.37 10.11 -17.03
C ILE A 181 1.35 11.21 -16.70
N VAL A 182 0.06 10.88 -16.80
CA VAL A 182 -1.04 11.79 -16.45
C VAL A 182 -1.85 11.20 -15.32
N LEU A 183 -2.01 11.97 -14.27
CA LEU A 183 -2.81 11.65 -13.10
C LEU A 183 -3.96 12.64 -12.97
N GLU A 184 -5.16 12.16 -12.62
CA GLU A 184 -6.32 13.00 -12.34
C GLU A 184 -6.86 12.77 -10.93
N LYS A 185 -7.31 13.85 -10.30
CA LYS A 185 -7.99 13.83 -9.01
C LYS A 185 -9.19 12.88 -9.02
N VAL A 186 -9.36 12.14 -7.92
CA VAL A 186 -10.44 11.16 -7.75
C VAL A 186 -11.53 11.74 -6.85
N ASP A 187 -12.76 11.85 -7.37
CA ASP A 187 -13.90 12.37 -6.61
C ASP A 187 -14.38 11.44 -5.49
N THR A 188 -14.07 10.16 -5.58
CA THR A 188 -14.40 9.15 -4.58
C THR A 188 -13.37 9.05 -3.45
N TYR A 189 -12.27 9.81 -3.52
CA TYR A 189 -11.29 9.85 -2.44
C TYR A 189 -11.87 10.50 -1.19
N TRP A 190 -11.72 9.86 -0.03
CA TRP A 190 -12.36 10.29 1.21
C TRP A 190 -11.99 11.72 1.64
N ASN A 191 -10.76 12.16 1.36
CA ASN A 191 -10.25 13.49 1.69
C ASN A 191 -10.10 14.39 0.45
N LYS A 192 -10.98 14.24 -0.51
CA LYS A 192 -10.92 14.96 -1.81
C LYS A 192 -10.88 16.48 -1.66
N ASP A 193 -11.51 17.03 -0.63
CA ASP A 193 -11.59 18.48 -0.42
C ASP A 193 -10.23 19.09 -0.04
N SER A 194 -9.29 18.29 0.45
CA SER A 194 -7.91 18.71 0.69
C SER A 194 -7.08 18.81 -0.60
N ILE A 195 -7.52 18.17 -1.67
CA ILE A 195 -6.80 18.09 -2.95
C ILE A 195 -7.19 19.28 -3.81
N LYS A 196 -6.22 20.17 -4.09
CA LYS A 196 -6.44 21.44 -4.80
C LYS A 196 -6.05 21.42 -6.28
N ILE A 197 -5.25 20.43 -6.69
CA ILE A 197 -4.79 20.27 -8.06
C ILE A 197 -5.60 19.16 -8.72
N ASP A 198 -6.20 19.45 -9.89
CA ASP A 198 -7.06 18.48 -10.57
C ASP A 198 -6.27 17.49 -11.43
N THR A 199 -5.18 17.93 -12.04
CA THR A 199 -4.37 17.12 -12.96
C THR A 199 -2.88 17.30 -12.67
N ILE A 200 -2.13 16.20 -12.69
CA ILE A 200 -0.67 16.17 -12.59
C ILE A 200 -0.13 15.54 -13.87
N GLU A 201 0.76 16.25 -14.55
CA GLU A 201 1.52 15.71 -15.67
C GLU A 201 2.99 15.57 -15.28
N MET A 202 3.52 14.37 -15.37
CA MET A 202 4.93 14.07 -15.11
C MET A 202 5.61 13.78 -16.45
N VAL A 203 6.37 14.75 -16.93
CA VAL A 203 7.06 14.66 -18.22
C VAL A 203 8.38 13.91 -18.04
N MET A 204 8.66 12.95 -18.92
CA MET A 204 9.91 12.19 -18.93
C MET A 204 11.02 13.03 -19.58
N ILE A 205 12.17 13.11 -18.89
CA ILE A 205 13.35 13.86 -19.36
C ILE A 205 14.54 12.92 -19.40
#